data_84d2e150701252691f477ad1c9e01b74
#
_entry.id   84d2e150701252691f477ad1c9e01b74
#
_cell.length_a   1.000
_cell.length_b   1.000
_cell.length_c   1.000
_cell.angle_alpha   90.00
_cell.angle_beta   90.00
_cell.angle_gamma   90.00
#
_symmetry.space_group_name_H-M   'P 1'
#
loop_
_entity.id
_entity.type
_entity.pdbx_description
1 polymer ?
#
loop_
_entity_poly.entity_id
_entity_poly.type
_entity_poly.pdbx_seq_one_letter_code
_entity_poly.pdbx_strand_id
1 'polypeptide(L)'
;MASIEITASERRRQARSNIYHCLYDTRGFCSRQALAQSLGLSLPTIYQNLDELIADGLVRYSGESQSTGGRKASGLEIVPDARVAVGVAITEDRLRFSAADLRLNEIAYHKVPHTARFDMDE
;
A
#
# COMPACT_ATOMS: atom_id res chain seq x y z
N MET A 1 -21.59 -26.83 -7.55
CA MET A 1 -20.90 -25.53 -7.45
C MET A 1 -19.57 -25.64 -8.16
N ALA A 2 -19.35 -24.80 -9.15
CA ALA A 2 -18.05 -24.73 -9.80
C ALA A 2 -17.05 -24.12 -8.85
N SER A 3 -16.02 -24.87 -8.46
CA SER A 3 -14.87 -24.35 -7.74
C SER A 3 -14.11 -23.41 -8.68
N ILE A 4 -14.04 -22.13 -8.35
CA ILE A 4 -13.20 -21.20 -9.09
C ILE A 4 -11.76 -21.57 -8.74
N GLU A 5 -11.06 -22.20 -9.68
CA GLU A 5 -9.64 -22.45 -9.53
C GLU A 5 -8.88 -21.13 -9.64
N ILE A 6 -8.34 -20.68 -8.53
CA ILE A 6 -7.47 -19.51 -8.49
C ILE A 6 -6.14 -19.89 -9.14
N THR A 7 -5.72 -19.16 -10.18
CA THR A 7 -4.47 -19.39 -10.88
C THR A 7 -3.25 -19.12 -9.97
N ALA A 8 -2.08 -19.70 -10.31
CA ALA A 8 -0.84 -19.44 -9.60
C ALA A 8 -0.49 -17.93 -9.58
N SER A 9 -0.78 -17.23 -10.67
CA SER A 9 -0.61 -15.78 -10.79
C SER A 9 -1.50 -15.00 -9.82
N GLU A 10 -2.76 -15.40 -9.69
CA GLU A 10 -3.71 -14.78 -8.76
C GLU A 10 -3.33 -15.03 -7.30
N ARG A 11 -2.87 -16.25 -6.96
CA ARG A 11 -2.36 -16.56 -5.61
C ARG A 11 -1.15 -15.70 -5.25
N ARG A 12 -0.21 -15.50 -6.19
CA ARG A 12 0.96 -14.63 -5.98
C ARG A 12 0.52 -13.19 -5.75
N ARG A 13 -0.40 -12.68 -6.58
CA ARG A 13 -0.94 -11.34 -6.42
C ARG A 13 -1.64 -11.16 -5.07
N GLN A 14 -2.42 -12.14 -4.66
CA GLN A 14 -3.12 -12.12 -3.37
C GLN A 14 -2.13 -12.16 -2.20
N ALA A 15 -1.11 -13.01 -2.27
CA ALA A 15 -0.06 -13.07 -1.24
C ALA A 15 0.68 -11.74 -1.12
N ARG A 16 1.07 -11.12 -2.23
CA ARG A 16 1.72 -9.81 -2.26
C ARG A 16 0.83 -8.72 -1.67
N SER A 17 -0.45 -8.70 -2.03
CA SER A 17 -1.43 -7.78 -1.48
C SER A 17 -1.59 -7.95 0.04
N ASN A 18 -1.69 -9.17 0.52
CA ASN A 18 -1.80 -9.47 1.95
C ASN A 18 -0.57 -9.02 2.73
N ILE A 19 0.62 -9.21 2.19
CA ILE A 19 1.88 -8.73 2.79
C ILE A 19 1.88 -7.20 2.89
N TYR A 20 1.51 -6.52 1.81
CA TYR A 20 1.43 -5.06 1.79
C TYR A 20 0.43 -4.54 2.82
N HIS A 21 -0.77 -5.11 2.89
CA HIS A 21 -1.80 -4.71 3.86
C HIS A 21 -1.37 -4.99 5.30
N CYS A 22 -0.71 -6.11 5.55
CA CYS A 22 -0.18 -6.42 6.88
C CYS A 22 0.85 -5.38 7.32
N LEU A 23 1.77 -4.98 6.44
CA LEU A 23 2.72 -3.90 6.71
C LEU A 23 2.03 -2.55 6.88
N TYR A 24 1.01 -2.28 6.09
CA TYR A 24 0.22 -1.06 6.18
C TYR A 24 -0.45 -0.90 7.55
N ASP A 25 -1.05 -1.99 8.05
CA ASP A 25 -1.78 -1.99 9.31
C ASP A 25 -0.87 -2.07 10.54
N THR A 26 0.35 -2.58 10.37
CA THR A 26 1.31 -2.70 11.48
C THR A 26 1.88 -1.33 11.83
N ARG A 27 1.68 -0.94 13.07
CA ARG A 27 2.32 0.26 13.64
C ARG A 27 3.50 -0.18 14.50
N GLY A 28 4.72 0.08 14.03
CA GLY A 28 5.94 -0.29 14.69
C GLY A 28 6.77 -1.31 13.93
N PHE A 29 7.61 -2.03 14.66
CA PHE A 29 8.55 -2.97 14.07
C PHE A 29 7.84 -4.19 13.44
N CYS A 30 8.12 -4.47 12.19
CA CYS A 30 7.64 -5.64 11.48
C CYS A 30 8.79 -6.32 10.74
N SER A 31 9.02 -7.58 11.03
CA SER A 31 10.04 -8.40 10.38
C SER A 31 9.41 -9.38 9.39
N ARG A 32 10.26 -9.99 8.54
CA ARG A 32 9.84 -11.07 7.64
C ARG A 32 9.22 -12.24 8.39
N GLN A 33 9.78 -12.60 9.55
CA GLN A 33 9.25 -13.67 10.38
C GLN A 33 7.88 -13.33 10.96
N ALA A 34 7.69 -12.09 11.38
CA ALA A 34 6.40 -11.60 11.86
C ALA A 34 5.34 -11.68 10.75
N LEU A 35 5.68 -11.31 9.52
CA LEU A 35 4.80 -11.45 8.36
C LEU A 35 4.44 -12.90 8.08
N ALA A 36 5.43 -13.78 8.08
CA ALA A 36 5.20 -15.20 7.86
C ALA A 36 4.26 -15.81 8.89
N GLN A 37 4.44 -15.49 10.15
CA GLN A 37 3.57 -15.94 11.24
C GLN A 37 2.16 -15.36 11.14
N SER A 38 2.04 -14.07 10.89
CA SER A 38 0.74 -13.40 10.81
C SER A 38 -0.11 -13.87 9.63
N LEU A 39 0.52 -14.18 8.51
CA LEU A 39 -0.16 -14.53 7.27
C LEU A 39 -0.21 -16.05 7.01
N GLY A 40 0.48 -16.84 7.81
CA GLY A 40 0.57 -18.28 7.59
C GLY A 40 1.29 -18.64 6.28
N LEU A 41 2.24 -17.80 5.84
CA LEU A 41 3.02 -18.01 4.63
C LEU A 41 4.42 -18.50 4.96
N SER A 42 5.00 -19.27 4.04
CA SER A 42 6.39 -19.70 4.16
C SER A 42 7.36 -18.54 3.99
N LEU A 43 8.54 -18.61 4.60
CA LEU A 43 9.57 -17.59 4.43
C LEU A 43 9.98 -17.37 2.95
N PRO A 44 10.19 -18.42 2.13
CA PRO A 44 10.47 -18.23 0.71
C PRO A 44 9.40 -17.42 -0.02
N THR A 45 8.13 -17.64 0.27
CA THR A 45 7.01 -16.87 -0.30
C THR A 45 7.08 -15.42 0.16
N ILE A 46 7.36 -15.16 1.44
CA ILE A 46 7.56 -13.81 1.96
C ILE A 46 8.72 -13.10 1.26
N TYR A 47 9.89 -13.74 1.15
CA TYR A 47 11.06 -13.16 0.47
C TYR A 47 10.75 -12.77 -0.96
N GLN A 48 10.18 -13.67 -1.73
CA GLN A 48 9.88 -13.43 -3.14
C GLN A 48 8.93 -12.23 -3.34
N ASN A 49 7.87 -12.16 -2.56
CA ASN A 49 6.91 -11.06 -2.67
C ASN A 49 7.47 -9.74 -2.14
N LEU A 50 8.28 -9.76 -1.08
CA LEU A 50 8.95 -8.56 -0.58
C LEU A 50 9.96 -8.00 -1.57
N ASP A 51 10.73 -8.87 -2.25
CA ASP A 51 11.68 -8.44 -3.27
C ASP A 51 10.96 -7.67 -4.39
N GLU A 52 9.79 -8.14 -4.82
CA GLU A 52 8.96 -7.43 -5.80
C GLU A 52 8.44 -6.09 -5.27
N LEU A 53 7.95 -6.04 -4.03
CA LEU A 53 7.47 -4.80 -3.40
C LEU A 53 8.59 -3.77 -3.21
N ILE A 54 9.79 -4.22 -2.86
CA ILE A 54 10.97 -3.37 -2.71
C ILE A 54 11.43 -2.86 -4.09
N ALA A 55 11.46 -3.73 -5.10
CA ALA A 55 11.80 -3.36 -6.47
C ALA A 55 10.82 -2.31 -7.04
N ASP A 56 9.54 -2.41 -6.69
CA ASP A 56 8.51 -1.42 -7.06
C ASP A 56 8.59 -0.12 -6.23
N GLY A 57 9.44 -0.07 -5.22
CA GLY A 57 9.61 1.08 -4.34
C GLY A 57 8.49 1.30 -3.33
N LEU A 58 7.63 0.29 -3.12
CA LEU A 58 6.49 0.37 -2.19
C LEU A 58 6.84 0.03 -0.75
N VAL A 59 7.89 -0.74 -0.55
CA VAL A 59 8.39 -1.20 0.75
C VAL A 59 9.90 -0.95 0.82
N ARG A 60 10.39 -0.63 1.99
CA ARG A 60 11.82 -0.49 2.29
C ARG A 60 12.16 -1.07 3.65
N TYR A 61 13.43 -1.27 3.89
CA TYR A 61 13.91 -1.54 5.25
C TYR A 61 13.86 -0.25 6.07
N SER A 62 13.31 -0.33 7.28
CA SER A 62 13.14 0.83 8.16
C SER A 62 14.45 1.33 8.81
N GLY A 63 15.51 0.55 8.71
CA GLY A 63 16.75 0.80 9.44
C GLY A 63 16.72 0.35 10.89
N GLU A 64 15.56 -0.02 11.42
CA GLU A 64 15.43 -0.60 12.74
C GLU A 64 15.79 -2.08 12.73
N SER A 65 16.42 -2.53 13.78
CA SER A 65 16.71 -3.94 13.99
C SER A 65 16.41 -4.36 15.42
N GLN A 66 15.79 -5.52 15.56
CA GLN A 66 15.57 -6.12 16.88
C GLN A 66 16.32 -7.44 16.98
N SER A 67 16.95 -7.65 18.13
CA SER A 67 17.64 -8.89 18.42
C SER A 67 16.64 -9.90 18.96
N THR A 68 16.48 -11.03 18.25
CA THR A 68 15.71 -12.18 18.70
C THR A 68 16.63 -13.40 18.72
N GLY A 69 17.04 -13.85 19.91
CA GLY A 69 17.83 -15.07 20.06
C GLY A 69 19.18 -15.09 19.31
N GLY A 70 19.91 -13.96 19.27
CA GLY A 70 21.25 -13.85 18.70
C GLY A 70 21.29 -13.44 17.23
N ARG A 71 20.18 -13.32 16.51
CA ARG A 71 20.07 -12.75 15.16
C ARG A 71 19.34 -11.41 15.20
N LYS A 72 19.90 -10.42 14.48
CA LYS A 72 19.19 -9.15 14.26
C LYS A 72 18.18 -9.33 13.12
N ALA A 73 16.91 -9.11 13.42
CA ALA A 73 15.86 -9.02 12.42
C ALA A 73 15.74 -7.57 11.93
N SER A 74 15.73 -7.36 10.63
CA SER A 74 15.52 -6.04 10.04
C SER A 74 14.04 -5.72 9.94
N GLY A 75 13.67 -4.50 10.31
CA GLY A 75 12.32 -3.99 10.16
C GLY A 75 12.00 -3.64 8.71
N LEU A 76 10.73 -3.71 8.38
CA LEU A 76 10.17 -3.36 7.09
C LEU A 76 9.10 -2.28 7.26
N GLU A 77 9.02 -1.38 6.32
CA GLU A 77 8.00 -0.33 6.32
C GLU A 77 7.53 0.01 4.91
N ILE A 78 6.34 0.54 4.82
CA ILE A 78 5.79 1.11 3.59
C ILE A 78 6.47 2.43 3.29
N VAL A 79 6.72 2.71 2.01
CA VAL A 79 7.21 4.01 1.53
C VAL A 79 6.00 4.90 1.25
N PRO A 80 5.68 5.88 2.12
CA PRO A 80 4.42 6.61 2.02
C PRO A 80 4.28 7.43 0.73
N ASP A 81 5.37 7.98 0.23
CA ASP A 81 5.41 8.83 -0.95
C ASP A 81 5.66 8.07 -2.27
N ALA A 82 5.68 6.74 -2.22
CA ALA A 82 5.88 5.92 -3.42
C ALA A 82 4.77 6.11 -4.47
N ARG A 83 3.57 6.42 -4.04
CA ARG A 83 2.41 6.72 -4.90
C ARG A 83 1.60 7.86 -4.30
N VAL A 84 0.95 8.60 -5.16
CA VAL A 84 0.07 9.70 -4.79
C VAL A 84 -1.29 9.48 -5.43
N ALA A 85 -2.34 9.60 -4.64
CA ALA A 85 -3.72 9.62 -5.13
C ALA A 85 -4.19 11.07 -5.23
N VAL A 86 -4.84 11.42 -6.33
CA VAL A 86 -5.44 12.73 -6.52
C VAL A 86 -6.95 12.58 -6.58
N GLY A 87 -7.63 13.27 -5.67
CA GLY A 87 -9.07 13.40 -5.65
C GLY A 87 -9.52 14.73 -6.25
N VAL A 88 -10.60 14.72 -7.02
CA VAL A 88 -11.21 15.93 -7.57
C VAL A 88 -12.68 15.94 -7.17
N ALA A 89 -13.09 17.02 -6.51
CA ALA A 89 -14.49 17.28 -6.21
C ALA A 89 -14.98 18.48 -7.01
N ILE A 90 -16.08 18.29 -7.72
CA ILE A 90 -16.71 19.30 -8.56
C ILE A 90 -18.02 19.71 -7.91
N THR A 91 -18.16 20.99 -7.61
CA THR A 91 -19.42 21.59 -7.14
C THR A 91 -19.85 22.70 -8.12
N GLU A 92 -21.02 23.25 -7.95
CA GLU A 92 -21.53 24.29 -8.85
C GLU A 92 -20.62 25.51 -8.96
N ASP A 93 -19.92 25.85 -7.88
CA ASP A 93 -19.12 27.06 -7.78
C ASP A 93 -17.61 26.81 -7.70
N ARG A 94 -17.16 25.54 -7.55
CA ARG A 94 -15.75 25.24 -7.23
C ARG A 94 -15.28 23.90 -7.72
N LEU A 95 -14.00 23.88 -8.05
CA LEU A 95 -13.21 22.65 -8.17
C LEU A 95 -12.27 22.54 -6.96
N ARG A 96 -12.23 21.39 -6.34
CA ARG A 96 -11.30 21.08 -5.26
C ARG A 96 -10.42 19.93 -5.66
N PHE A 97 -9.13 20.09 -5.45
CA PHE A 97 -8.12 19.07 -5.70
C PHE A 97 -7.47 18.74 -4.37
N SER A 98 -7.36 17.46 -4.07
CA SER A 98 -6.61 16.99 -2.91
C SER A 98 -5.69 15.86 -3.35
N ALA A 99 -4.45 15.90 -2.93
CA ALA A 99 -3.49 14.84 -3.14
C ALA A 99 -3.10 14.23 -1.80
N ALA A 100 -3.07 12.91 -1.74
CA ALA A 100 -2.71 12.17 -0.55
C ALA A 100 -1.65 11.11 -0.86
N ASP A 101 -0.80 10.85 0.11
CA ASP A 101 0.16 9.76 0.07
C ASP A 101 -0.50 8.40 0.36
N LEU A 102 0.30 7.32 0.37
CA LEU A 102 -0.21 5.96 0.65
C LEU A 102 -0.73 5.78 2.09
N ARG A 103 -0.34 6.64 3.01
CA ARG A 103 -0.84 6.68 4.39
C ARG A 103 -2.06 7.59 4.56
N LEU A 104 -2.60 8.12 3.46
CA LEU A 104 -3.72 9.05 3.41
C LEU A 104 -3.42 10.39 4.09
N ASN A 105 -2.16 10.77 4.21
CA ASN A 105 -1.81 12.12 4.60
C ASN A 105 -2.02 13.06 3.42
N GLU A 106 -2.75 14.14 3.63
CA GLU A 106 -2.93 15.18 2.61
C GLU A 106 -1.59 15.90 2.41
N ILE A 107 -1.08 15.85 1.19
CA ILE A 107 0.21 16.46 0.80
C ILE A 107 0.03 17.72 -0.03
N ALA A 108 -1.12 17.90 -0.64
CA ALA A 108 -1.46 19.11 -1.39
C ALA A 108 -2.97 19.29 -1.43
N TYR A 109 -3.40 20.55 -1.41
CA TYR A 109 -4.80 20.92 -1.56
C TYR A 109 -4.89 22.18 -2.41
N HIS A 110 -5.80 22.21 -3.36
CA HIS A 110 -6.04 23.37 -4.18
C HIS A 110 -7.53 23.54 -4.47
N LYS A 111 -7.97 24.78 -4.44
CA LYS A 111 -9.36 25.17 -4.65
C LYS A 111 -9.43 26.24 -5.71
N VAL A 112 -10.21 25.99 -6.75
CA VAL A 112 -10.36 26.91 -7.87
C VAL A 112 -11.83 27.31 -8.00
N PRO A 113 -12.16 28.60 -8.14
CA PRO A 113 -13.50 29.02 -8.50
C PRO A 113 -13.86 28.47 -9.89
N HIS A 114 -15.08 28.00 -10.01
CA HIS A 114 -15.55 27.41 -11.24
C HIS A 114 -16.97 27.90 -11.54
N THR A 115 -17.19 28.36 -12.74
CA THR A 115 -18.49 28.80 -13.24
C THR A 115 -18.91 27.93 -14.42
N ALA A 116 -18.83 26.62 -14.30
CA ALA A 116 -19.37 25.76 -15.34
C ALA A 116 -20.88 25.62 -15.15
N ARG A 117 -21.62 26.05 -16.11
CA ARG A 117 -22.99 25.58 -16.33
C ARG A 117 -22.87 24.21 -16.96
N PHE A 118 -23.34 23.20 -16.27
CA PHE A 118 -23.64 21.94 -16.90
C PHE A 118 -24.95 22.16 -17.69
N ASP A 119 -24.83 22.60 -18.93
CA ASP A 119 -25.95 22.52 -19.86
C ASP A 119 -26.13 21.01 -20.17
N MET A 120 -27.06 20.41 -19.48
CA MET A 120 -27.58 19.10 -19.90
C MET A 120 -28.48 19.40 -21.10
N ASP A 121 -27.91 19.43 -22.30
CA ASP A 121 -28.68 19.39 -23.51
C ASP A 121 -29.44 18.06 -23.55
N GLU A 122 -30.75 18.11 -23.61
CA GLU A 122 -31.66 16.99 -23.76
C GLU A 122 -31.43 16.22 -25.09
#